data_bfeec49d2c60dfb0c81bcd3558f90075
#
_entry.id   bfeec49d2c60dfb0c81bcd3558f90075
#
_cell.length_a   1.000
_cell.length_b   1.000
_cell.length_c   1.000
_cell.angle_alpha   90.00
_cell.angle_beta   90.00
_cell.angle_gamma   90.00
#
_symmetry.space_group_name_H-M   'P 1'
#
loop_
_entity.id
_entity.type
_entity.pdbx_description
1 polymer ?
#
loop_
_entity_poly.entity_id
_entity_poly.type
_entity_poly.pdbx_seq_one_letter_code
_entity_poly.pdbx_strand_id
1 'polypeptide(L)'
;AITVIAVSGGVLLKRTITESPEDTLVEYMNHIEKKEYEVMYTMIDSDEKVYLTKEEYVQRNSKIYEGIEVSDIKISHIAVKEKKADTVTLSYETSCNTIAGTIQFDNMAELKKTKQGYKLVWQDSLIFPDLESDDKISVTTSKAERGEILDRDGKMLAGKGVATSVGIIPGKLEDRNVSCLLYTSDAADDLI
;
A
#
# COMPACT_ATOMS: atom_id res chain seq x y z
N ALA A 1 -43.75 44.20 -25.69
CA ALA A 1 -42.63 43.80 -24.84
C ALA A 1 -42.84 42.33 -24.43
N ILE A 2 -42.09 41.42 -25.03
CA ILE A 2 -42.14 39.98 -24.68
C ILE A 2 -40.95 39.74 -23.74
N THR A 3 -41.25 39.48 -22.48
CA THR A 3 -40.27 39.12 -21.48
C THR A 3 -39.98 37.61 -21.60
N VAL A 4 -38.82 37.24 -22.12
CA VAL A 4 -38.36 35.86 -22.12
C VAL A 4 -37.72 35.57 -20.76
N ILE A 5 -38.44 34.81 -19.94
CA ILE A 5 -37.85 34.23 -18.71
C ILE A 5 -37.10 32.99 -19.11
N ALA A 6 -35.77 33.07 -19.13
CA ALA A 6 -34.89 31.90 -19.27
C ALA A 6 -34.88 31.18 -17.93
N VAL A 7 -35.65 30.11 -17.81
CA VAL A 7 -35.52 29.14 -16.72
C VAL A 7 -34.32 28.25 -17.05
N SER A 8 -33.19 28.55 -16.43
CA SER A 8 -32.05 27.65 -16.43
C SER A 8 -32.37 26.46 -15.51
N GLY A 9 -33.13 25.51 -16.05
CA GLY A 9 -33.32 24.21 -15.42
C GLY A 9 -32.01 23.44 -15.46
N GLY A 10 -31.28 23.49 -14.39
CA GLY A 10 -30.23 22.51 -14.13
C GLY A 10 -30.88 21.13 -14.04
N VAL A 11 -30.84 20.39 -15.15
CA VAL A 11 -31.18 18.97 -15.15
C VAL A 11 -30.10 18.30 -14.33
N LEU A 12 -30.35 18.10 -13.02
CA LEU A 12 -29.72 17.08 -12.23
C LEU A 12 -30.10 15.76 -12.90
N LEU A 13 -29.29 15.31 -13.82
CA LEU A 13 -29.28 13.94 -14.30
C LEU A 13 -29.01 13.09 -13.06
N LYS A 14 -30.08 12.71 -12.37
CA LYS A 14 -30.06 11.60 -11.42
C LYS A 14 -29.70 10.38 -12.26
N ARG A 15 -28.40 10.09 -12.31
CA ARG A 15 -27.86 8.89 -12.93
C ARG A 15 -28.47 7.74 -12.12
N THR A 16 -29.61 7.21 -12.58
CA THR A 16 -30.11 5.92 -12.14
C THR A 16 -29.16 4.90 -12.76
N ILE A 17 -27.97 4.82 -12.19
CA ILE A 17 -27.04 3.74 -12.47
C ILE A 17 -27.68 2.56 -11.76
N THR A 18 -28.21 1.62 -12.52
CA THR A 18 -28.35 0.26 -12.04
C THR A 18 -26.91 -0.27 -12.00
N GLU A 19 -26.20 0.07 -10.94
CA GLU A 19 -24.82 -0.32 -10.77
C GLU A 19 -24.82 -1.85 -10.74
N SER A 20 -24.08 -2.44 -11.66
CA SER A 20 -23.80 -3.87 -11.61
C SER A 20 -22.84 -4.11 -10.44
N PRO A 21 -22.78 -5.32 -9.88
CA PRO A 21 -21.79 -5.63 -8.84
C PRO A 21 -20.35 -5.41 -9.33
N GLU A 22 -20.10 -5.62 -10.62
CA GLU A 22 -18.80 -5.38 -11.26
C GLU A 22 -18.46 -3.88 -11.27
N ASP A 23 -19.42 -3.01 -11.63
CA ASP A 23 -19.20 -1.56 -11.65
C ASP A 23 -18.94 -1.03 -10.23
N THR A 24 -19.66 -1.56 -9.23
CA THR A 24 -19.45 -1.20 -7.82
C THR A 24 -18.04 -1.58 -7.36
N LEU A 25 -17.55 -2.76 -7.74
CA LEU A 25 -16.19 -3.18 -7.42
C LEU A 25 -15.14 -2.29 -8.08
N VAL A 26 -15.32 -1.96 -9.37
CA VAL A 26 -14.41 -1.05 -10.10
C VAL A 26 -14.37 0.33 -9.45
N GLU A 27 -15.52 0.87 -9.08
CA GLU A 27 -15.60 2.16 -8.40
C GLU A 27 -14.89 2.15 -7.04
N TYR A 28 -15.09 1.09 -6.26
CA TYR A 28 -14.41 0.90 -4.99
C TYR A 28 -12.87 0.89 -5.14
N MET A 29 -12.35 0.14 -6.11
CA MET A 29 -10.91 0.09 -6.38
C MET A 29 -10.35 1.44 -6.87
N ASN A 30 -11.11 2.19 -7.65
CA ASN A 30 -10.72 3.54 -8.07
C ASN A 30 -10.59 4.53 -6.90
N HIS A 31 -11.36 4.35 -5.83
CA HIS A 31 -11.25 5.18 -4.63
C HIS A 31 -9.97 4.89 -3.83
N ILE A 32 -9.40 3.68 -3.92
CA ILE A 32 -8.10 3.38 -3.30
C ILE A 32 -7.01 4.27 -3.92
N GLU A 33 -6.95 4.33 -5.25
CA GLU A 33 -5.95 5.14 -5.96
C GLU A 33 -6.07 6.63 -5.64
N LYS A 34 -7.30 7.12 -5.45
CA LYS A 34 -7.60 8.50 -5.05
C LYS A 34 -7.41 8.75 -3.56
N LYS A 35 -7.11 7.71 -2.77
CA LYS A 35 -7.03 7.76 -1.29
C LYS A 35 -8.31 8.25 -0.61
N GLU A 36 -9.45 7.97 -1.22
CA GLU A 36 -10.77 8.40 -0.75
C GLU A 36 -11.39 7.33 0.17
N TYR A 37 -10.67 6.91 1.22
CA TYR A 37 -11.05 5.81 2.12
C TYR A 37 -12.38 6.05 2.84
N GLU A 38 -12.73 7.30 3.10
CA GLU A 38 -14.04 7.64 3.68
C GLU A 38 -15.20 7.33 2.73
N VAL A 39 -15.00 7.56 1.42
CA VAL A 39 -15.98 7.22 0.39
C VAL A 39 -16.11 5.70 0.29
N MET A 40 -14.99 4.98 0.28
CA MET A 40 -14.97 3.52 0.28
C MET A 40 -15.80 2.94 1.44
N TYR A 41 -15.67 3.52 2.66
CA TYR A 41 -16.48 3.11 3.80
C TYR A 41 -17.99 3.27 3.57
N THR A 42 -18.43 4.25 2.77
CA THR A 42 -19.84 4.40 2.42
C THR A 42 -20.35 3.30 1.50
N MET A 43 -19.45 2.65 0.76
CA MET A 43 -19.76 1.56 -0.18
C MET A 43 -19.85 0.19 0.50
N ILE A 44 -19.51 0.08 1.77
CA ILE A 44 -19.60 -1.16 2.56
C ILE A 44 -21.03 -1.35 3.06
N ASP A 45 -21.46 -2.61 3.20
CA ASP A 45 -22.76 -2.95 3.76
C ASP A 45 -22.89 -2.48 5.22
N SER A 46 -24.10 -2.12 5.61
CA SER A 46 -24.36 -1.57 6.96
C SER A 46 -24.19 -2.60 8.07
N ASP A 47 -24.41 -3.88 7.78
CA ASP A 47 -24.29 -4.94 8.76
C ASP A 47 -22.84 -5.13 9.19
N GLU A 48 -21.89 -4.94 8.25
CA GLU A 48 -20.45 -5.02 8.52
C GLU A 48 -19.94 -3.83 9.35
N LYS A 49 -20.59 -2.68 9.24
CA LYS A 49 -20.23 -1.47 10.01
C LYS A 49 -20.47 -1.60 11.52
N VAL A 50 -21.13 -2.65 11.96
CA VAL A 50 -21.29 -2.94 13.39
C VAL A 50 -19.96 -3.36 14.02
N TYR A 51 -19.09 -4.00 13.25
CA TYR A 51 -17.84 -4.57 13.73
C TYR A 51 -16.63 -3.68 13.47
N LEU A 52 -16.76 -2.68 12.58
CA LEU A 52 -15.66 -1.82 12.17
C LEU A 52 -16.13 -0.37 12.08
N THR A 53 -15.59 0.50 12.93
CA THR A 53 -15.88 1.93 12.87
C THR A 53 -15.28 2.57 11.62
N LYS A 54 -15.83 3.74 11.22
CA LYS A 54 -15.29 4.47 10.06
C LYS A 54 -13.82 4.83 10.27
N GLU A 55 -13.46 5.24 11.45
CA GLU A 55 -12.11 5.64 11.83
C GLU A 55 -11.13 4.47 11.73
N GLU A 56 -11.51 3.30 12.24
CA GLU A 56 -10.68 2.08 12.16
C GLU A 56 -10.50 1.63 10.71
N TYR A 57 -11.58 1.64 9.93
CA TYR A 57 -11.54 1.30 8.51
C TYR A 57 -10.60 2.21 7.72
N VAL A 58 -10.77 3.53 7.85
CA VAL A 58 -9.95 4.54 7.17
C VAL A 58 -8.49 4.39 7.59
N GLN A 59 -8.23 4.25 8.90
CA GLN A 59 -6.89 4.10 9.43
C GLN A 59 -6.21 2.81 8.94
N ARG A 60 -6.94 1.70 8.87
CA ARG A 60 -6.39 0.43 8.40
C ARG A 60 -6.02 0.50 6.92
N ASN A 61 -6.96 0.94 6.08
CA ASN A 61 -6.72 1.06 4.65
C ASN A 61 -5.60 2.05 4.32
N SER A 62 -5.61 3.25 4.92
CA SER A 62 -4.56 4.24 4.68
C SER A 62 -3.18 3.74 5.11
N LYS A 63 -3.06 3.13 6.30
CA LYS A 63 -1.79 2.58 6.78
C LYS A 63 -1.23 1.51 5.86
N ILE A 64 -2.08 0.65 5.28
CA ILE A 64 -1.65 -0.42 4.39
C ILE A 64 -1.28 0.16 3.03
N TYR A 65 -2.21 0.81 2.34
CA TYR A 65 -1.99 1.26 0.97
C TYR A 65 -0.94 2.37 0.86
N GLU A 66 -0.90 3.31 1.81
CA GLU A 66 0.11 4.36 1.83
C GLU A 66 1.45 3.85 2.37
N GLY A 67 1.43 2.90 3.32
CA GLY A 67 2.65 2.32 3.88
C GLY A 67 3.49 1.54 2.88
N ILE A 68 2.87 0.95 1.86
CA ILE A 68 3.55 0.27 0.76
C ILE A 68 3.58 1.09 -0.54
N GLU A 69 3.14 2.36 -0.50
CA GLU A 69 3.12 3.30 -1.62
C GLU A 69 2.38 2.75 -2.85
N VAL A 70 1.18 2.20 -2.64
CA VAL A 70 0.36 1.65 -3.72
C VAL A 70 0.01 2.71 -4.75
N SER A 71 0.16 2.36 -6.03
CA SER A 71 -0.19 3.17 -7.19
C SER A 71 -0.56 2.30 -8.39
N ASP A 72 -1.19 2.90 -9.40
CA ASP A 72 -1.54 2.25 -10.68
C ASP A 72 -2.34 0.95 -10.47
N ILE A 73 -3.38 1.03 -9.63
CA ILE A 73 -4.24 -0.12 -9.31
C ILE A 73 -5.12 -0.43 -10.52
N LYS A 74 -5.05 -1.66 -10.97
CA LYS A 74 -5.87 -2.19 -12.06
C LYS A 74 -6.51 -3.49 -11.64
N ILE A 75 -7.77 -3.65 -11.99
CA ILE A 75 -8.47 -4.92 -11.86
C ILE A 75 -8.85 -5.45 -13.23
N SER A 76 -8.74 -6.75 -13.39
CA SER A 76 -9.03 -7.48 -14.64
C SER A 76 -9.69 -8.82 -14.34
N HIS A 77 -10.14 -9.52 -15.38
CA HIS A 77 -10.72 -10.86 -15.28
C HIS A 77 -11.87 -10.97 -14.27
N ILE A 78 -12.69 -9.89 -14.16
CA ILE A 78 -13.84 -9.90 -13.25
C ILE A 78 -14.85 -10.94 -13.74
N ALA A 79 -15.20 -11.89 -12.87
CA ALA A 79 -16.17 -12.93 -13.17
C ALA A 79 -17.04 -13.25 -11.96
N VAL A 80 -18.32 -13.51 -12.20
CA VAL A 80 -19.24 -13.99 -11.17
C VAL A 80 -18.91 -15.43 -10.84
N LYS A 81 -18.51 -15.71 -9.61
CA LYS A 81 -18.26 -17.06 -9.08
C LYS A 81 -19.51 -17.69 -8.49
N GLU A 82 -20.24 -16.93 -7.71
CA GLU A 82 -21.46 -17.39 -7.06
C GLU A 82 -22.49 -16.28 -7.04
N LYS A 83 -23.74 -16.64 -7.21
CA LYS A 83 -24.87 -15.72 -7.10
C LYS A 83 -25.95 -16.36 -6.25
N LYS A 84 -26.24 -15.76 -5.11
CA LYS A 84 -27.34 -16.07 -4.21
C LYS A 84 -28.47 -15.06 -4.36
N ALA A 85 -29.55 -15.19 -3.60
CA ALA A 85 -30.69 -14.30 -3.71
C ALA A 85 -30.30 -12.82 -3.54
N ASP A 86 -29.50 -12.51 -2.52
CA ASP A 86 -29.13 -11.14 -2.14
C ASP A 86 -27.63 -10.85 -2.24
N THR A 87 -26.80 -11.86 -2.52
CA THR A 87 -25.35 -11.71 -2.57
C THR A 87 -24.76 -12.22 -3.88
N VAL A 88 -23.70 -11.58 -4.32
CA VAL A 88 -22.91 -11.95 -5.49
C VAL A 88 -21.45 -11.99 -5.10
N THR A 89 -20.78 -13.10 -5.37
CA THR A 89 -19.33 -13.22 -5.19
C THR A 89 -18.64 -13.07 -6.54
N LEU A 90 -17.78 -12.08 -6.63
CA LEU A 90 -16.92 -11.81 -7.80
C LEU A 90 -15.52 -12.34 -7.53
N SER A 91 -14.89 -12.93 -8.55
CA SER A 91 -13.45 -13.11 -8.61
C SER A 91 -12.85 -12.11 -9.56
N TYR A 92 -11.68 -11.63 -9.26
CA TYR A 92 -10.96 -10.65 -10.07
C TYR A 92 -9.47 -10.77 -9.80
N GLU A 93 -8.69 -10.29 -10.75
CA GLU A 93 -7.25 -10.17 -10.63
C GLU A 93 -6.90 -8.71 -10.37
N THR A 94 -6.07 -8.47 -9.35
CA THR A 94 -5.54 -7.15 -9.01
C THR A 94 -4.08 -7.06 -9.40
N SER A 95 -3.70 -5.95 -10.05
CA SER A 95 -2.32 -5.57 -10.31
C SER A 95 -2.09 -4.17 -9.77
N CYS A 96 -1.02 -3.95 -9.03
CA CYS A 96 -0.64 -2.62 -8.55
C CYS A 96 0.88 -2.50 -8.39
N ASN A 97 1.36 -1.26 -8.45
CA ASN A 97 2.74 -0.93 -8.15
C ASN A 97 2.88 -0.62 -6.67
N THR A 98 3.97 -1.07 -6.07
CA THR A 98 4.31 -0.83 -4.66
C THR A 98 5.79 -0.45 -4.56
N ILE A 99 6.23 0.00 -3.37
CA ILE A 99 7.64 0.26 -3.09
C ILE A 99 8.54 -0.97 -3.33
N ALA A 100 7.99 -2.18 -3.25
CA ALA A 100 8.71 -3.44 -3.52
C ALA A 100 8.66 -3.88 -4.99
N GLY A 101 7.97 -3.14 -5.85
CA GLY A 101 7.74 -3.46 -7.26
C GLY A 101 6.28 -3.74 -7.57
N THR A 102 6.00 -4.20 -8.78
CA THR A 102 4.65 -4.55 -9.21
C THR A 102 4.26 -5.90 -8.62
N ILE A 103 3.09 -5.95 -8.00
CA ILE A 103 2.48 -7.17 -7.49
C ILE A 103 1.19 -7.47 -8.24
N GLN A 104 0.87 -8.75 -8.35
CA GLN A 104 -0.32 -9.25 -9.03
C GLN A 104 -0.86 -10.46 -8.27
N PHE A 105 -2.16 -10.48 -8.04
CA PHE A 105 -2.82 -11.54 -7.29
C PHE A 105 -4.30 -11.65 -7.64
N ASP A 106 -4.83 -12.87 -7.50
CA ASP A 106 -6.25 -13.13 -7.59
C ASP A 106 -6.94 -12.81 -6.27
N ASN A 107 -8.13 -12.24 -6.35
CA ASN A 107 -8.92 -11.91 -5.18
C ASN A 107 -10.41 -12.20 -5.39
N MET A 108 -11.18 -12.16 -4.31
CA MET A 108 -12.62 -12.30 -4.33
C MET A 108 -13.28 -11.17 -3.52
N ALA A 109 -14.45 -10.73 -4.01
CA ALA A 109 -15.29 -9.77 -3.32
C ALA A 109 -16.71 -10.29 -3.24
N GLU A 110 -17.31 -10.22 -2.07
CA GLU A 110 -18.73 -10.47 -1.89
C GLU A 110 -19.48 -9.14 -1.85
N LEU A 111 -20.56 -9.04 -2.63
CA LEU A 111 -21.41 -7.86 -2.69
C LEU A 111 -22.84 -8.24 -2.36
N LYS A 112 -23.48 -7.44 -1.51
CA LYS A 112 -24.86 -7.59 -1.10
C LYS A 112 -25.75 -6.59 -1.83
N LYS A 113 -26.87 -7.08 -2.36
CA LYS A 113 -27.85 -6.24 -3.03
C LYS A 113 -28.70 -5.50 -2.00
N THR A 114 -28.71 -4.18 -2.09
CA THR A 114 -29.51 -3.31 -1.23
C THR A 114 -30.53 -2.51 -2.05
N LYS A 115 -31.39 -1.74 -1.39
CA LYS A 115 -32.31 -0.81 -2.06
C LYS A 115 -31.59 0.33 -2.80
N GLN A 116 -30.33 0.59 -2.49
CA GLN A 116 -29.52 1.67 -3.03
C GLN A 116 -28.48 1.22 -4.05
N GLY A 117 -28.49 -0.08 -4.43
CA GLY A 117 -27.48 -0.69 -5.28
C GLY A 117 -26.73 -1.80 -4.55
N TYR A 118 -25.61 -2.23 -5.10
CA TYR A 118 -24.76 -3.20 -4.45
C TYR A 118 -23.84 -2.53 -3.42
N LYS A 119 -23.54 -3.23 -2.33
CA LYS A 119 -22.61 -2.85 -1.27
C LYS A 119 -21.62 -3.98 -1.03
N LEU A 120 -20.37 -3.66 -0.77
CA LEU A 120 -19.36 -4.66 -0.46
C LEU A 120 -19.56 -5.20 0.96
N VAL A 121 -19.41 -6.51 1.10
CA VAL A 121 -19.25 -7.16 2.40
C VAL A 121 -17.77 -7.04 2.77
N TRP A 122 -17.47 -6.30 3.82
CA TRP A 122 -16.09 -6.02 4.20
C TRP A 122 -15.39 -7.25 4.76
N GLN A 123 -14.22 -7.52 4.23
CA GLN A 123 -13.25 -8.48 4.75
C GLN A 123 -11.84 -7.92 4.51
N ASP A 124 -10.91 -8.17 5.41
CA ASP A 124 -9.52 -7.72 5.25
C ASP A 124 -8.86 -8.33 4.00
N SER A 125 -9.30 -9.50 3.60
CA SER A 125 -8.91 -10.15 2.35
C SER A 125 -9.24 -9.34 1.07
N LEU A 126 -10.11 -8.33 1.15
CA LEU A 126 -10.30 -7.38 0.04
C LEU A 126 -9.05 -6.54 -0.23
N ILE A 127 -8.21 -6.34 0.77
CA ILE A 127 -6.92 -5.62 0.62
C ILE A 127 -5.90 -6.56 -0.02
N PHE A 128 -5.65 -7.69 0.62
CA PHE A 128 -4.78 -8.76 0.11
C PHE A 128 -5.38 -10.12 0.42
N PRO A 129 -5.25 -11.11 -0.49
CA PRO A 129 -5.64 -12.48 -0.20
C PRO A 129 -5.01 -12.95 1.12
N ASP A 130 -5.75 -13.71 1.89
CA ASP A 130 -5.30 -14.29 3.16
C ASP A 130 -4.93 -13.28 4.27
N LEU A 131 -5.21 -11.98 4.11
CA LEU A 131 -5.02 -10.99 5.16
C LEU A 131 -6.12 -11.12 6.22
N GLU A 132 -5.73 -11.30 7.47
CA GLU A 132 -6.62 -11.37 8.63
C GLU A 132 -6.63 -10.05 9.42
N SER A 133 -7.62 -9.88 10.31
CA SER A 133 -7.83 -8.62 11.05
C SER A 133 -6.64 -8.22 11.93
N ASP A 134 -5.91 -9.20 12.47
CA ASP A 134 -4.77 -8.99 13.37
C ASP A 134 -3.44 -8.86 12.63
N ASP A 135 -3.44 -9.11 11.33
CA ASP A 135 -2.23 -9.05 10.50
C ASP A 135 -1.77 -7.61 10.28
N LYS A 136 -0.45 -7.48 10.12
CA LYS A 136 0.21 -6.20 9.83
C LYS A 136 1.10 -6.36 8.61
N ILE A 137 0.97 -5.40 7.70
CA ILE A 137 1.87 -5.31 6.56
C ILE A 137 3.06 -4.43 6.96
N SER A 138 4.27 -4.93 6.72
CA SER A 138 5.50 -4.19 6.97
C SER A 138 6.43 -4.25 5.76
N VAL A 139 7.12 -3.14 5.52
CA VAL A 139 8.17 -3.07 4.48
C VAL A 139 9.53 -3.13 5.17
N THR A 140 10.37 -4.07 4.74
CA THR A 140 11.74 -4.18 5.19
C THR A 140 12.68 -3.87 4.04
N THR A 141 13.52 -2.85 4.21
CA THR A 141 14.54 -2.49 3.23
C THR A 141 15.87 -3.10 3.66
N SER A 142 16.42 -3.97 2.83
CA SER A 142 17.80 -4.44 2.99
C SER A 142 18.71 -3.67 2.04
N LYS A 143 19.82 -3.12 2.58
CA LYS A 143 20.81 -2.46 1.73
C LYS A 143 21.51 -3.52 0.88
N ALA A 144 21.61 -3.26 -0.41
CA ALA A 144 22.42 -4.10 -1.29
C ALA A 144 23.87 -4.08 -0.83
N GLU A 145 24.50 -5.23 -0.84
CA GLU A 145 25.95 -5.29 -0.64
C GLU A 145 26.67 -4.67 -1.83
N ARG A 146 27.71 -3.89 -1.54
CA ARG A 146 28.53 -3.32 -2.60
C ARG A 146 29.24 -4.45 -3.34
N GLY A 147 29.08 -4.48 -4.66
CA GLY A 147 29.76 -5.46 -5.51
C GLY A 147 31.28 -5.25 -5.55
N GLU A 148 32.00 -6.31 -5.88
CA GLU A 148 33.43 -6.24 -6.10
C GLU A 148 33.73 -5.74 -7.52
N ILE A 149 34.83 -4.99 -7.67
CA ILE A 149 35.39 -4.60 -8.98
C ILE A 149 36.50 -5.57 -9.28
N LEU A 150 36.35 -6.32 -10.35
CA LEU A 150 37.32 -7.32 -10.79
C LEU A 150 38.07 -6.82 -12.03
N ASP A 151 39.30 -7.25 -12.20
CA ASP A 151 40.04 -7.08 -13.46
C ASP A 151 39.53 -8.09 -14.51
N ARG A 152 40.17 -8.04 -15.72
CA ARG A 152 39.86 -8.95 -16.84
C ARG A 152 40.08 -10.42 -16.52
N ASP A 153 40.94 -10.69 -15.56
CA ASP A 153 41.36 -12.06 -15.17
C ASP A 153 40.57 -12.53 -13.93
N GLY A 154 39.57 -11.75 -13.47
CA GLY A 154 38.72 -12.05 -12.32
C GLY A 154 39.38 -11.76 -10.96
N LYS A 155 40.49 -11.02 -10.93
CA LYS A 155 41.16 -10.63 -9.69
C LYS A 155 40.54 -9.38 -9.12
N MET A 156 40.26 -9.36 -7.83
CA MET A 156 39.62 -8.24 -7.14
C MET A 156 40.56 -7.02 -7.17
N LEU A 157 40.05 -5.91 -7.76
CA LEU A 157 40.69 -4.59 -7.76
C LEU A 157 40.20 -3.74 -6.60
N ALA A 158 38.88 -3.82 -6.30
CA ALA A 158 38.27 -3.16 -5.17
C ALA A 158 37.07 -3.98 -4.68
N GLY A 159 36.92 -4.09 -3.40
CA GLY A 159 35.83 -4.85 -2.77
C GLY A 159 35.70 -4.55 -1.29
N LYS A 160 34.91 -5.36 -0.62
CA LYS A 160 34.67 -5.24 0.81
C LYS A 160 35.97 -5.58 1.57
N GLY A 161 36.53 -4.62 2.29
CA GLY A 161 37.65 -4.82 3.21
C GLY A 161 37.19 -4.94 4.66
N VAL A 162 38.03 -5.50 5.50
CA VAL A 162 37.84 -5.48 6.95
C VAL A 162 38.62 -4.31 7.50
N ALA A 163 37.91 -3.31 8.01
CA ALA A 163 38.53 -2.21 8.75
C ALA A 163 38.33 -2.44 10.26
N THR A 164 39.41 -2.40 11.02
CA THR A 164 39.35 -2.45 12.48
C THR A 164 39.53 -1.03 13.02
N SER A 165 38.51 -0.52 13.70
CA SER A 165 38.62 0.75 14.42
C SER A 165 38.88 0.46 15.91
N VAL A 166 39.83 1.17 16.48
CA VAL A 166 40.12 1.15 17.91
C VAL A 166 39.59 2.45 18.52
N GLY A 167 38.62 2.31 19.41
CA GLY A 167 38.06 3.46 20.13
C GLY A 167 38.48 3.48 21.59
N ILE A 168 38.72 4.68 22.11
CA ILE A 168 39.01 4.89 23.53
C ILE A 168 37.80 5.52 24.19
N ILE A 169 37.34 4.94 25.31
CA ILE A 169 36.29 5.51 26.15
C ILE A 169 36.97 6.28 27.27
N PRO A 170 37.00 7.63 27.27
CA PRO A 170 37.78 8.43 28.22
C PRO A 170 37.48 8.17 29.70
N GLY A 171 36.25 7.73 30.03
CA GLY A 171 35.84 7.45 31.40
C GLY A 171 36.29 6.08 31.93
N LYS A 172 36.92 5.23 31.08
CA LYS A 172 37.43 3.92 31.47
C LYS A 172 38.97 3.82 31.45
N LEU A 173 39.65 4.95 31.22
CA LEU A 173 41.09 5.00 31.25
C LEU A 173 41.57 5.28 32.67
N GLU A 174 42.40 4.40 33.22
CA GLU A 174 43.04 4.53 34.51
C GLU A 174 44.19 5.55 34.46
N ASP A 175 44.81 5.75 33.29
CA ASP A 175 45.89 6.74 33.09
C ASP A 175 45.57 7.62 31.87
N ARG A 176 45.66 8.96 32.08
CA ARG A 176 45.36 9.96 31.05
C ARG A 176 46.54 10.27 30.08
N ASN A 177 47.66 9.61 30.25
CA ASN A 177 48.84 9.79 29.41
C ASN A 177 48.82 8.98 28.10
N VAL A 178 47.63 8.76 27.52
CA VAL A 178 47.46 7.97 26.27
C VAL A 178 47.48 8.88 25.03
N SER A 179 48.27 9.94 25.01
CA SER A 179 48.45 10.81 23.83
C SER A 179 48.98 10.07 22.61
N CYS A 180 49.56 8.90 22.80
CA CYS A 180 50.17 8.13 21.72
C CYS A 180 49.15 7.41 20.81
N LEU A 181 47.91 7.16 21.26
CA LEU A 181 46.90 6.44 20.48
C LEU A 181 46.01 7.34 19.62
N LEU A 182 46.02 8.66 19.85
CA LEU A 182 45.23 9.60 19.06
C LEU A 182 45.83 9.93 17.70
N TYR A 183 47.12 9.65 17.49
CA TYR A 183 47.80 9.91 16.23
C TYR A 183 47.63 8.81 15.16
N THR A 184 47.09 7.68 15.50
CA THR A 184 46.90 6.56 14.54
C THR A 184 45.53 6.56 13.86
N SER A 185 44.60 7.43 14.27
CA SER A 185 43.26 7.49 13.66
C SER A 185 43.22 8.41 12.43
N ASP A 186 44.20 9.28 12.23
CA ASP A 186 44.23 10.25 11.13
C ASP A 186 44.64 9.63 9.78
N ALA A 187 45.17 8.38 9.79
CA ALA A 187 45.57 7.69 8.57
C ALA A 187 44.41 6.93 7.89
N ALA A 188 43.23 6.86 8.51
CA ALA A 188 42.10 6.13 7.97
C ALA A 188 41.12 6.98 7.14
N ASP A 189 41.24 8.33 7.22
CA ASP A 189 40.35 9.22 6.49
C ASP A 189 40.83 9.56 5.04
N ASP A 190 42.01 9.15 4.66
CA ASP A 190 42.58 9.40 3.31
C ASP A 190 42.35 8.27 2.30
N LEU A 191 41.50 7.27 2.65
CA LEU A 191 41.15 6.18 1.75
C LEU A 191 39.65 6.16 1.46
N ILE A 192 39.14 7.23 0.83
CA ILE A 192 37.83 7.24 0.16
C ILE A 192 38.05 7.34 -1.35
#